data_7db8bc2df66d64ff0a773011191ae6e5
#
_entry.id   7db8bc2df66d64ff0a773011191ae6e5
#
_cell.length_a   1.000
_cell.length_b   1.000
_cell.length_c   1.000
_cell.angle_alpha   90.00
_cell.angle_beta   90.00
_cell.angle_gamma   90.00
#
_symmetry.space_group_name_H-M   'P 1'
#
loop_
_entity.id
_entity.type
_entity.pdbx_description
1 polymer ?
#
loop_
_entity_poly.entity_id
_entity_poly.type
_entity_poly.pdbx_seq_one_letter_code
_entity_poly.pdbx_strand_id
1 'polypeptide(L)'
;LEEAAERGTVVQYLLSDAGQKAAWSTLSEMLNEGDMLYFSHGFGVTYKDQTGIIPPAHVDVALVAPKGSGTSVRRNFLDGSGINASYAVHQDFTGKADERTIALGIAIGAGYLFPTTFEKEVSSDLTGERGILIGALSGVMEAQYNVLRKNGHSPSEAFNETVEELTQSLIRLVAENGMDWMYANCSTTAQRGALDWHPKFRDAVTPVFEDLYESVTSGEEARITLEKNGDPNYRENLEEELSVMHNSEMWQAGAAVRSLRPENWKE
;
A
#
# COMPACT_ATOMS: atom_id res chain seq x y z
N LEU A 1 8.31 -10.65 -22.64
CA LEU A 1 8.91 -11.16 -21.43
C LEU A 1 10.25 -11.84 -21.74
N GLU A 2 10.25 -12.83 -22.62
CA GLU A 2 11.39 -13.68 -22.99
C GLU A 2 12.61 -12.86 -23.40
N GLU A 3 12.54 -12.08 -24.49
CA GLU A 3 13.65 -11.26 -24.97
C GLU A 3 14.21 -10.30 -23.89
N ALA A 4 13.34 -9.76 -23.04
CA ALA A 4 13.77 -8.86 -21.98
C ALA A 4 14.54 -9.59 -20.88
N ALA A 5 14.12 -10.81 -20.52
CA ALA A 5 14.79 -11.64 -19.52
C ALA A 5 16.14 -12.15 -20.03
N GLU A 6 16.22 -12.60 -21.29
CA GLU A 6 17.47 -13.08 -21.91
C GLU A 6 18.56 -12.00 -22.01
N ARG A 7 18.16 -10.73 -22.15
CA ARG A 7 19.10 -9.60 -22.35
C ARG A 7 19.41 -8.82 -21.07
N GLY A 8 18.58 -8.97 -20.06
CA GLY A 8 18.71 -8.23 -18.82
C GLY A 8 19.55 -8.97 -17.78
N THR A 9 20.46 -8.29 -17.10
CA THR A 9 21.17 -8.81 -15.93
C THR A 9 20.49 -8.48 -14.61
N VAL A 10 19.47 -7.62 -14.65
CA VAL A 10 18.54 -7.33 -13.56
C VAL A 10 17.12 -7.45 -14.12
N VAL A 11 16.41 -8.47 -13.70
CA VAL A 11 15.03 -8.71 -14.08
C VAL A 11 14.12 -8.14 -13.04
N GLN A 12 13.52 -6.98 -13.33
CA GLN A 12 12.54 -6.35 -12.46
C GLN A 12 11.17 -7.02 -12.66
N TYR A 13 10.82 -7.93 -11.75
CA TYR A 13 9.59 -8.72 -11.82
C TYR A 13 8.43 -8.00 -11.18
N LEU A 14 7.93 -6.96 -11.85
CA LEU A 14 6.96 -5.99 -11.35
C LEU A 14 5.52 -6.24 -11.86
N LEU A 15 5.20 -7.47 -12.19
CA LEU A 15 3.82 -7.88 -12.48
C LEU A 15 2.99 -7.91 -11.19
N SER A 16 1.66 -7.94 -11.30
CA SER A 16 0.80 -8.26 -10.15
C SER A 16 1.10 -9.67 -9.62
N ASP A 17 0.78 -9.95 -8.36
CA ASP A 17 1.11 -11.24 -7.74
C ASP A 17 0.52 -12.44 -8.50
N ALA A 18 -0.73 -12.34 -8.97
CA ALA A 18 -1.33 -13.33 -9.85
C ALA A 18 -0.61 -13.41 -11.20
N GLY A 19 -0.18 -12.28 -11.76
CA GLY A 19 0.62 -12.20 -12.97
C GLY A 19 2.01 -12.82 -12.82
N GLN A 20 2.66 -12.58 -11.66
CA GLN A 20 3.93 -13.22 -11.32
C GLN A 20 3.78 -14.74 -11.26
N LYS A 21 2.76 -15.23 -10.55
CA LYS A 21 2.45 -16.67 -10.49
C LYS A 21 2.24 -17.27 -11.88
N ALA A 22 1.46 -16.60 -12.73
CA ALA A 22 1.14 -17.10 -14.07
C ALA A 22 2.36 -17.14 -15.02
N ALA A 23 3.27 -16.17 -14.91
CA ALA A 23 4.42 -16.04 -15.79
C ALA A 23 5.69 -16.75 -15.25
N TRP A 24 5.67 -17.28 -14.03
CA TRP A 24 6.87 -17.78 -13.35
C TRP A 24 7.56 -18.93 -14.07
N SER A 25 6.78 -19.93 -14.53
CA SER A 25 7.36 -21.10 -15.23
C SER A 25 8.18 -20.71 -16.46
N THR A 26 7.73 -19.70 -17.20
CA THR A 26 8.43 -19.18 -18.36
C THR A 26 9.67 -18.36 -17.94
N LEU A 27 9.52 -17.47 -16.97
CA LEU A 27 10.62 -16.60 -16.55
C LEU A 27 11.76 -17.36 -15.90
N SER A 28 11.45 -18.35 -15.04
CA SER A 28 12.45 -19.09 -14.29
C SER A 28 13.49 -19.83 -15.15
N GLU A 29 13.08 -20.26 -16.36
CA GLU A 29 13.94 -20.95 -17.33
C GLU A 29 14.90 -19.99 -18.06
N MET A 30 14.68 -18.68 -17.99
CA MET A 30 15.43 -17.66 -18.72
C MET A 30 16.45 -16.92 -17.88
N LEU A 31 16.44 -17.14 -16.55
CA LEU A 31 17.37 -16.50 -15.64
C LEU A 31 18.75 -17.14 -15.78
N ASN A 32 19.76 -16.32 -16.08
CA ASN A 32 21.13 -16.76 -16.23
C ASN A 32 21.89 -16.69 -14.89
N GLU A 33 23.02 -17.36 -14.85
CA GLU A 33 23.91 -17.34 -13.70
C GLU A 33 24.40 -15.91 -13.40
N GLY A 34 24.19 -15.47 -12.16
CA GLY A 34 24.55 -14.14 -11.69
C GLY A 34 23.54 -13.04 -12.00
N ASP A 35 22.42 -13.34 -12.65
CA ASP A 35 21.33 -12.40 -12.80
C ASP A 35 20.74 -12.03 -11.44
N MET A 36 20.09 -10.86 -11.39
CA MET A 36 19.33 -10.45 -10.22
C MET A 36 17.83 -10.47 -10.54
N LEU A 37 17.09 -11.26 -9.78
CA LEU A 37 15.64 -11.23 -9.75
C LEU A 37 15.19 -10.20 -8.70
N TYR A 38 14.57 -9.12 -9.16
CA TYR A 38 14.21 -7.98 -8.33
C TYR A 38 12.70 -7.86 -8.20
N PHE A 39 12.25 -7.64 -6.97
CA PHE A 39 10.84 -7.40 -6.61
C PHE A 39 10.65 -6.02 -6.00
N SER A 40 9.43 -5.50 -6.04
CA SER A 40 9.00 -4.32 -5.25
C SER A 40 8.11 -4.70 -4.05
N HIS A 41 7.80 -5.99 -3.89
CA HIS A 41 7.02 -6.57 -2.82
C HIS A 41 7.41 -8.04 -2.64
N GLY A 42 7.50 -8.51 -1.42
CA GLY A 42 8.00 -9.84 -1.13
C GLY A 42 7.01 -11.00 -1.30
N PHE A 43 5.78 -10.73 -1.74
CA PHE A 43 4.65 -11.67 -1.80
C PHE A 43 4.99 -12.99 -2.52
N GLY A 44 5.49 -12.90 -3.75
CA GLY A 44 5.73 -14.06 -4.59
C GLY A 44 6.64 -15.11 -3.95
N VAL A 45 7.72 -14.67 -3.33
CA VAL A 45 8.73 -15.54 -2.70
C VAL A 45 8.28 -15.99 -1.31
N THR A 46 7.65 -15.11 -0.53
CA THR A 46 7.18 -15.43 0.83
C THR A 46 6.10 -16.52 0.80
N TYR A 47 5.14 -16.41 -0.10
CA TYR A 47 4.07 -17.39 -0.25
C TYR A 47 4.33 -18.40 -1.37
N LYS A 48 5.59 -18.87 -1.49
CA LYS A 48 6.04 -19.80 -2.53
C LYS A 48 5.20 -21.05 -2.66
N ASP A 49 4.62 -21.56 -1.56
CA ASP A 49 3.78 -22.74 -1.58
C ASP A 49 2.44 -22.51 -2.32
N GLN A 50 2.02 -21.27 -2.45
CA GLN A 50 0.81 -20.85 -3.15
C GLN A 50 1.11 -20.30 -4.56
N THR A 51 2.24 -19.63 -4.73
CA THR A 51 2.65 -18.97 -5.97
C THR A 51 3.45 -19.87 -6.89
N GLY A 52 4.18 -20.84 -6.32
CA GLY A 52 5.18 -21.65 -7.02
C GLY A 52 6.48 -20.92 -7.33
N ILE A 53 6.66 -19.68 -6.85
CA ILE A 53 7.86 -18.87 -7.14
C ILE A 53 9.01 -19.31 -6.22
N ILE A 54 9.86 -20.16 -6.78
CA ILE A 54 11.09 -20.67 -6.15
C ILE A 54 12.25 -20.26 -7.05
N PRO A 55 12.99 -19.17 -6.70
CA PRO A 55 14.10 -18.71 -7.51
C PRO A 55 15.22 -19.75 -7.66
N PRO A 56 15.86 -19.86 -8.84
CA PRO A 56 17.02 -20.71 -9.04
C PRO A 56 18.17 -20.32 -8.12
N ALA A 57 18.95 -21.31 -7.67
CA ALA A 57 20.06 -21.08 -6.73
C ALA A 57 21.22 -20.24 -7.29
N HIS A 58 21.27 -20.04 -8.61
CA HIS A 58 22.34 -19.34 -9.32
C HIS A 58 22.07 -17.86 -9.61
N VAL A 59 21.03 -17.27 -8.97
CA VAL A 59 20.70 -15.84 -9.13
C VAL A 59 20.67 -15.12 -7.81
N ASP A 60 20.87 -13.79 -7.83
CA ASP A 60 20.54 -12.93 -6.69
C ASP A 60 19.02 -12.72 -6.62
N VAL A 61 18.47 -12.63 -5.41
CA VAL A 61 17.05 -12.34 -5.20
C VAL A 61 16.91 -11.23 -4.17
N ALA A 62 16.33 -10.14 -4.59
CA ALA A 62 16.22 -8.95 -3.74
C ALA A 62 14.92 -8.18 -3.98
N LEU A 63 14.59 -7.31 -3.03
CA LEU A 63 13.49 -6.36 -3.17
C LEU A 63 13.91 -4.94 -2.76
N VAL A 64 13.26 -3.97 -3.38
CA VAL A 64 13.14 -2.60 -2.84
C VAL A 64 11.65 -2.25 -2.90
N ALA A 65 11.05 -2.03 -1.73
CA ALA A 65 9.62 -1.76 -1.58
C ALA A 65 9.38 -0.30 -1.14
N PRO A 66 9.09 0.62 -2.08
CA PRO A 66 8.72 1.99 -1.75
C PRO A 66 7.45 2.03 -0.91
N LYS A 67 7.45 2.85 0.14
CA LYS A 67 6.31 3.03 1.05
C LYS A 67 5.39 4.14 0.54
N GLY A 68 4.72 3.86 -0.58
CA GLY A 68 3.80 4.78 -1.24
C GLY A 68 3.32 4.27 -2.59
N SER A 69 2.24 4.88 -3.11
CA SER A 69 1.70 4.53 -4.42
C SER A 69 2.70 4.82 -5.55
N GLY A 70 2.65 4.05 -6.64
CA GLY A 70 3.53 4.24 -7.80
C GLY A 70 3.48 5.66 -8.38
N THR A 71 2.30 6.29 -8.37
CA THR A 71 2.15 7.69 -8.79
C THR A 71 2.89 8.66 -7.87
N SER A 72 2.88 8.42 -6.56
CA SER A 72 3.63 9.21 -5.58
C SER A 72 5.13 8.96 -5.69
N VAL A 73 5.57 7.72 -5.91
CA VAL A 73 6.98 7.40 -6.17
C VAL A 73 7.48 8.20 -7.37
N ARG A 74 6.74 8.20 -8.49
CA ARG A 74 7.13 8.94 -9.70
C ARG A 74 7.16 10.45 -9.48
N ARG A 75 6.15 11.02 -8.81
CA ARG A 75 6.10 12.45 -8.51
C ARG A 75 7.29 12.87 -7.65
N ASN A 76 7.55 12.14 -6.57
CA ASN A 76 8.62 12.49 -5.63
C ASN A 76 10.02 12.19 -6.19
N PHE A 77 10.13 11.30 -7.18
CA PHE A 77 11.35 11.16 -7.97
C PHE A 77 11.63 12.41 -8.79
N LEU A 78 10.60 12.98 -9.42
CA LEU A 78 10.75 14.15 -10.30
C LEU A 78 11.08 15.44 -9.53
N ASP A 79 10.55 15.60 -8.32
CA ASP A 79 10.81 16.78 -7.47
C ASP A 79 12.01 16.60 -6.52
N GLY A 80 12.58 15.40 -6.46
CA GLY A 80 13.74 15.07 -5.65
C GLY A 80 13.45 14.84 -4.16
N SER A 81 12.18 14.84 -3.73
CA SER A 81 11.82 14.58 -2.33
C SER A 81 11.94 13.12 -1.93
N GLY A 82 11.76 12.21 -2.89
CA GLY A 82 11.85 10.77 -2.68
C GLY A 82 10.70 10.18 -1.85
N ILE A 83 10.62 8.86 -1.82
CA ILE A 83 9.76 8.09 -0.90
C ILE A 83 10.63 7.08 -0.18
N ASN A 84 10.45 6.94 1.13
CA ASN A 84 11.17 5.94 1.90
C ASN A 84 10.89 4.54 1.35
N ALA A 85 11.91 3.68 1.31
CA ALA A 85 11.76 2.32 0.83
C ALA A 85 12.46 1.34 1.77
N SER A 86 11.84 0.20 2.00
CA SER A 86 12.53 -0.94 2.61
C SER A 86 13.26 -1.72 1.53
N TYR A 87 14.38 -2.38 1.92
CA TYR A 87 15.09 -3.27 1.03
C TYR A 87 15.46 -4.57 1.75
N ALA A 88 15.53 -5.66 0.98
CA ALA A 88 15.94 -6.96 1.49
C ALA A 88 16.64 -7.78 0.42
N VAL A 89 17.60 -8.60 0.85
CA VAL A 89 18.21 -9.66 0.05
C VAL A 89 17.71 -10.99 0.57
N HIS A 90 17.04 -11.76 -0.29
CA HIS A 90 16.59 -13.12 0.00
C HIS A 90 17.68 -14.15 -0.32
N GLN A 91 18.40 -13.94 -1.43
CA GLN A 91 19.46 -14.82 -1.91
C GLN A 91 20.59 -13.98 -2.51
N ASP A 92 21.84 -14.28 -2.10
CA ASP A 92 23.06 -13.61 -2.58
C ASP A 92 23.99 -14.67 -3.18
N PHE A 93 23.83 -14.93 -4.46
CA PHE A 93 24.69 -15.86 -5.21
C PHE A 93 26.01 -15.20 -5.61
N THR A 94 25.96 -13.94 -6.00
CA THR A 94 27.14 -13.23 -6.52
C THR A 94 28.05 -12.68 -5.41
N GLY A 95 27.61 -12.62 -4.16
CA GLY A 95 28.26 -11.91 -3.06
C GLY A 95 28.15 -10.37 -3.18
N LYS A 96 27.24 -9.86 -4.06
CA LYS A 96 27.03 -8.45 -4.33
C LYS A 96 25.56 -8.03 -4.32
N ALA A 97 24.68 -8.91 -3.89
CA ALA A 97 23.26 -8.65 -3.94
C ALA A 97 22.86 -7.42 -3.10
N ASP A 98 23.48 -7.22 -1.93
CA ASP A 98 23.22 -6.07 -1.05
C ASP A 98 23.59 -4.75 -1.74
N GLU A 99 24.80 -4.65 -2.27
CA GLU A 99 25.27 -3.44 -2.99
C GLU A 99 24.37 -3.11 -4.20
N ARG A 100 24.02 -4.14 -4.98
CA ARG A 100 23.13 -4.01 -6.14
C ARG A 100 21.74 -3.53 -5.73
N THR A 101 21.20 -4.07 -4.64
CA THR A 101 19.87 -3.72 -4.12
C THR A 101 19.83 -2.27 -3.63
N ILE A 102 20.84 -1.84 -2.88
CA ILE A 102 20.98 -0.44 -2.43
C ILE A 102 21.11 0.49 -3.63
N ALA A 103 21.92 0.13 -4.63
CA ALA A 103 22.07 0.93 -5.85
C ALA A 103 20.74 1.09 -6.61
N LEU A 104 19.92 0.04 -6.70
CA LEU A 104 18.59 0.10 -7.29
C LEU A 104 17.64 0.99 -6.47
N GLY A 105 17.69 0.92 -5.14
CA GLY A 105 16.93 1.80 -4.26
C GLY A 105 17.27 3.28 -4.46
N ILE A 106 18.55 3.60 -4.63
CA ILE A 106 19.01 4.95 -4.96
C ILE A 106 18.53 5.36 -6.36
N ALA A 107 18.62 4.44 -7.33
CA ALA A 107 18.23 4.71 -8.72
C ALA A 107 16.74 5.02 -8.90
N ILE A 108 15.86 4.43 -8.09
CA ILE A 108 14.43 4.77 -8.10
C ILE A 108 14.10 6.04 -7.31
N GLY A 109 15.10 6.69 -6.73
CA GLY A 109 14.95 7.94 -5.99
C GLY A 109 14.35 7.75 -4.60
N ALA A 110 14.69 6.67 -3.89
CA ALA A 110 14.25 6.47 -2.51
C ALA A 110 14.70 7.65 -1.62
N GLY A 111 13.80 8.15 -0.78
CA GLY A 111 14.10 9.22 0.18
C GLY A 111 15.10 8.75 1.23
N TYR A 112 14.81 7.56 1.80
CA TYR A 112 15.77 6.84 2.62
C TYR A 112 15.50 5.34 2.56
N LEU A 113 16.57 4.53 2.65
CA LEU A 113 16.49 3.08 2.60
C LEU A 113 16.66 2.47 3.99
N PHE A 114 15.84 1.47 4.33
CA PHE A 114 15.99 0.72 5.57
C PHE A 114 15.89 -0.79 5.34
N PRO A 115 16.71 -1.60 6.05
CA PRO A 115 16.72 -3.03 5.83
C PRO A 115 15.48 -3.72 6.41
N THR A 116 15.08 -4.81 5.75
CA THR A 116 13.99 -5.71 6.19
C THR A 116 14.28 -7.15 5.74
N THR A 117 13.27 -8.03 5.82
CA THR A 117 13.25 -9.35 5.15
C THR A 117 12.01 -9.45 4.28
N PHE A 118 11.97 -10.40 3.33
CA PHE A 118 10.79 -10.62 2.50
C PHE A 118 9.54 -10.87 3.34
N GLU A 119 9.64 -11.71 4.36
CA GLU A 119 8.51 -12.04 5.25
C GLU A 119 8.02 -10.84 6.05
N LYS A 120 8.93 -10.04 6.61
CA LYS A 120 8.56 -8.84 7.37
C LYS A 120 7.98 -7.76 6.48
N GLU A 121 8.53 -7.60 5.28
CA GLU A 121 8.00 -6.65 4.30
C GLU A 121 6.56 -7.01 3.96
N VAL A 122 6.30 -8.25 3.56
CA VAL A 122 4.95 -8.72 3.21
C VAL A 122 3.97 -8.59 4.38
N SER A 123 4.37 -9.05 5.57
CA SER A 123 3.49 -8.99 6.74
C SER A 123 3.10 -7.57 7.09
N SER A 124 4.06 -6.63 7.05
CA SER A 124 3.77 -5.23 7.36
C SER A 124 2.99 -4.52 6.24
N ASP A 125 3.31 -4.83 4.99
CA ASP A 125 2.69 -4.18 3.82
C ASP A 125 1.22 -4.59 3.67
N LEU A 126 0.93 -5.90 3.65
CA LEU A 126 -0.44 -6.40 3.57
C LEU A 126 -1.30 -5.97 4.76
N THR A 127 -0.72 -5.95 5.97
CA THR A 127 -1.42 -5.43 7.14
C THR A 127 -1.66 -3.92 7.03
N GLY A 128 -0.69 -3.18 6.52
CA GLY A 128 -0.78 -1.73 6.32
C GLY A 128 -1.89 -1.35 5.34
N GLU A 129 -1.93 -2.00 4.17
CA GLU A 129 -2.91 -1.72 3.12
C GLU A 129 -4.36 -2.03 3.56
N ARG A 130 -4.56 -3.18 4.18
CA ARG A 130 -5.88 -3.60 4.71
C ARG A 130 -6.24 -2.83 5.97
N GLY A 131 -5.24 -2.40 6.72
CA GLY A 131 -5.33 -1.60 7.92
C GLY A 131 -5.42 -0.10 7.64
N ILE A 132 -4.62 0.67 8.37
CA ILE A 132 -4.75 2.13 8.45
C ILE A 132 -4.50 2.86 7.14
N LEU A 133 -3.77 2.28 6.18
CA LEU A 133 -3.43 2.99 4.95
C LEU A 133 -4.65 3.11 4.01
N ILE A 134 -5.50 2.08 3.91
CA ILE A 134 -6.66 2.06 3.01
C ILE A 134 -7.90 1.47 3.69
N GLY A 135 -7.89 0.18 4.06
CA GLY A 135 -9.09 -0.54 4.46
C GLY A 135 -9.72 -0.01 5.75
N ALA A 136 -8.97 0.03 6.84
CA ALA A 136 -9.47 0.54 8.12
C ALA A 136 -9.78 2.04 8.05
N LEU A 137 -8.94 2.84 7.37
CA LEU A 137 -9.18 4.27 7.18
C LEU A 137 -10.53 4.52 6.49
N SER A 138 -10.79 3.81 5.38
CA SER A 138 -12.05 3.89 4.65
C SER A 138 -13.24 3.47 5.51
N GLY A 139 -13.12 2.35 6.24
CA GLY A 139 -14.18 1.85 7.11
C GLY A 139 -14.50 2.79 8.28
N VAL A 140 -13.49 3.42 8.89
CA VAL A 140 -13.69 4.40 9.98
C VAL A 140 -14.34 5.68 9.46
N MET A 141 -13.92 6.17 8.28
CA MET A 141 -14.57 7.31 7.62
C MET A 141 -16.05 7.03 7.35
N GLU A 142 -16.36 5.88 6.78
CA GLU A 142 -17.73 5.49 6.47
C GLU A 142 -18.58 5.34 7.74
N ALA A 143 -18.04 4.73 8.79
CA ALA A 143 -18.73 4.56 10.06
C ALA A 143 -19.11 5.91 10.68
N GLN A 144 -18.19 6.87 10.72
CA GLN A 144 -18.47 8.21 11.24
C GLN A 144 -19.47 8.96 10.36
N TYR A 145 -19.30 8.94 9.04
CA TYR A 145 -20.22 9.52 8.09
C TYR A 145 -21.65 9.03 8.33
N ASN A 146 -21.84 7.72 8.40
CA ASN A 146 -23.16 7.10 8.60
C ASN A 146 -23.78 7.51 9.96
N VAL A 147 -22.98 7.63 11.02
CA VAL A 147 -23.47 8.11 12.32
C VAL A 147 -23.95 9.56 12.22
N LEU A 148 -23.22 10.45 11.57
CA LEU A 148 -23.64 11.83 11.35
C LEU A 148 -24.93 11.91 10.53
N ARG A 149 -24.99 11.16 9.43
CA ARG A 149 -26.18 11.07 8.57
C ARG A 149 -27.43 10.59 9.35
N LYS A 150 -27.26 9.56 10.16
CA LYS A 150 -28.33 9.03 11.03
C LYS A 150 -28.85 10.07 12.03
N ASN A 151 -28.00 11.01 12.44
CA ASN A 151 -28.34 12.08 13.40
C ASN A 151 -28.77 13.39 12.71
N GLY A 152 -29.04 13.36 11.39
CA GLY A 152 -29.69 14.46 10.69
C GLY A 152 -28.74 15.45 10.00
N HIS A 153 -27.43 15.24 10.05
CA HIS A 153 -26.47 16.07 9.30
C HIS A 153 -26.65 15.86 7.79
N SER A 154 -26.50 16.92 7.00
CA SER A 154 -26.56 16.83 5.55
C SER A 154 -25.41 15.99 4.97
N PRO A 155 -25.52 15.41 3.76
CA PRO A 155 -24.42 14.66 3.14
C PRO A 155 -23.13 15.47 3.02
N SER A 156 -23.24 16.75 2.64
CA SER A 156 -22.09 17.65 2.50
C SER A 156 -21.44 17.94 3.86
N GLU A 157 -22.22 18.23 4.90
CA GLU A 157 -21.72 18.46 6.24
C GLU A 157 -21.02 17.23 6.81
N ALA A 158 -21.67 16.06 6.73
CA ALA A 158 -21.09 14.80 7.20
C ALA A 158 -19.77 14.46 6.46
N PHE A 159 -19.70 14.74 5.16
CA PHE A 159 -18.48 14.51 4.37
C PHE A 159 -17.35 15.47 4.77
N ASN A 160 -17.64 16.75 4.96
CA ASN A 160 -16.62 17.72 5.37
C ASN A 160 -16.03 17.37 6.72
N GLU A 161 -16.86 17.02 7.72
CA GLU A 161 -16.43 16.66 9.08
C GLU A 161 -15.78 15.28 9.20
N THR A 162 -15.77 14.47 8.14
CA THR A 162 -15.24 13.11 8.17
C THR A 162 -14.02 12.95 7.27
N VAL A 163 -14.14 13.38 6.03
CA VAL A 163 -13.15 13.10 4.98
C VAL A 163 -12.41 14.36 4.55
N GLU A 164 -13.14 15.43 4.24
CA GLU A 164 -12.54 16.61 3.60
C GLU A 164 -11.55 17.31 4.51
N GLU A 165 -11.92 17.63 5.73
CA GLU A 165 -11.04 18.29 6.69
C GLU A 165 -9.83 17.43 7.03
N LEU A 166 -10.04 16.11 7.20
CA LEU A 166 -8.96 15.18 7.48
C LEU A 166 -7.92 15.18 6.36
N THR A 167 -8.36 15.03 5.11
CA THR A 167 -7.46 14.82 3.96
C THR A 167 -6.89 16.10 3.38
N GLN A 168 -7.65 17.20 3.42
CA GLN A 168 -7.20 18.47 2.89
C GLN A 168 -6.24 19.20 3.85
N SER A 169 -6.42 19.03 5.16
CA SER A 169 -5.70 19.79 6.19
C SER A 169 -4.94 18.90 7.17
N LEU A 170 -5.65 18.10 7.97
CA LEU A 170 -5.08 17.51 9.18
C LEU A 170 -4.00 16.48 8.92
N ILE A 171 -4.17 15.59 7.95
CA ILE A 171 -3.17 14.56 7.58
C ILE A 171 -1.84 15.21 7.17
N ARG A 172 -1.90 16.33 6.45
CA ARG A 172 -0.70 17.07 6.06
C ARG A 172 0.04 17.65 7.28
N LEU A 173 -0.67 18.27 8.20
CA LEU A 173 -0.07 18.82 9.43
C LEU A 173 0.54 17.71 10.30
N VAL A 174 -0.10 16.57 10.39
CA VAL A 174 0.44 15.38 11.08
C VAL A 174 1.70 14.87 10.39
N ALA A 175 1.74 14.84 9.06
CA ALA A 175 2.91 14.42 8.32
C ALA A 175 4.11 15.38 8.48
N GLU A 176 3.84 16.67 8.61
CA GLU A 176 4.88 17.71 8.75
C GLU A 176 5.40 17.80 10.19
N ASN A 177 4.57 17.59 11.21
CA ASN A 177 4.88 17.97 12.59
C ASN A 177 4.67 16.85 13.63
N GLY A 178 3.95 15.78 13.29
CA GLY A 178 3.57 14.71 14.22
C GLY A 178 2.18 14.89 14.86
N MET A 179 1.66 13.80 15.41
CA MET A 179 0.32 13.78 16.02
C MET A 179 0.29 14.52 17.35
N ASP A 180 1.34 14.46 18.14
CA ASP A 180 1.49 15.20 19.39
C ASP A 180 1.46 16.71 19.17
N TRP A 181 2.12 17.20 18.13
CA TRP A 181 2.03 18.59 17.71
C TRP A 181 0.61 18.97 17.32
N MET A 182 -0.09 18.10 16.57
CA MET A 182 -1.48 18.34 16.19
C MET A 182 -2.39 18.49 17.42
N TYR A 183 -2.25 17.62 18.42
CA TYR A 183 -2.96 17.74 19.69
C TYR A 183 -2.64 19.05 20.42
N ALA A 184 -1.38 19.47 20.46
CA ALA A 184 -0.95 20.68 21.15
C ALA A 184 -1.45 21.96 20.47
N ASN A 185 -1.73 21.94 19.17
CA ASN A 185 -2.05 23.12 18.36
C ASN A 185 -3.51 23.21 17.90
N CYS A 186 -4.38 22.29 18.30
CA CYS A 186 -5.82 22.40 18.06
C CYS A 186 -6.52 23.17 19.22
N SER A 187 -7.82 23.45 19.07
CA SER A 187 -8.59 24.09 20.13
C SER A 187 -8.63 23.23 21.40
N THR A 188 -8.73 23.87 22.57
CA THR A 188 -8.77 23.17 23.86
C THR A 188 -9.92 22.16 23.95
N THR A 189 -11.04 22.45 23.29
CA THR A 189 -12.19 21.54 23.18
C THR A 189 -11.86 20.30 22.34
N ALA A 190 -11.28 20.50 21.16
CA ALA A 190 -10.85 19.40 20.30
C ALA A 190 -9.76 18.56 20.97
N GLN A 191 -8.76 19.21 21.57
CA GLN A 191 -7.69 18.58 22.32
C GLN A 191 -8.22 17.65 23.42
N ARG A 192 -9.13 18.15 24.28
CA ARG A 192 -9.70 17.35 25.37
C ARG A 192 -10.53 16.17 24.82
N GLY A 193 -11.41 16.47 23.87
CA GLY A 193 -12.26 15.42 23.29
C GLY A 193 -11.45 14.32 22.61
N ALA A 194 -10.46 14.69 21.81
CA ALA A 194 -9.62 13.72 21.12
C ALA A 194 -8.80 12.85 22.09
N LEU A 195 -8.21 13.44 23.14
CA LEU A 195 -7.49 12.69 24.18
C LEU A 195 -8.40 11.70 24.93
N ASP A 196 -9.66 12.06 25.19
CA ASP A 196 -10.61 11.20 25.89
C ASP A 196 -11.14 10.04 25.03
N TRP A 197 -11.24 10.25 23.72
CA TRP A 197 -11.79 9.24 22.80
C TRP A 197 -10.72 8.36 22.16
N HIS A 198 -9.50 8.83 22.01
CA HIS A 198 -8.38 8.04 21.45
C HIS A 198 -8.27 6.64 22.06
N PRO A 199 -8.20 6.45 23.40
CA PRO A 199 -8.08 5.10 23.96
C PRO A 199 -9.27 4.20 23.65
N LYS A 200 -10.48 4.76 23.54
CA LYS A 200 -11.68 3.98 23.20
C LYS A 200 -11.62 3.42 21.79
N PHE A 201 -11.20 4.26 20.83
CA PHE A 201 -11.00 3.80 19.45
C PHE A 201 -9.86 2.79 19.36
N ARG A 202 -8.70 3.07 19.95
CA ARG A 202 -7.59 2.13 20.00
C ARG A 202 -8.03 0.77 20.50
N ASP A 203 -8.69 0.72 21.66
CA ASP A 203 -9.10 -0.53 22.30
C ASP A 203 -10.16 -1.28 21.48
N ALA A 204 -11.04 -0.55 20.77
CA ALA A 204 -12.04 -1.14 19.90
C ALA A 204 -11.45 -1.76 18.62
N VAL A 205 -10.40 -1.18 18.05
CA VAL A 205 -9.83 -1.65 16.77
C VAL A 205 -8.66 -2.62 16.95
N THR A 206 -8.01 -2.65 18.12
CA THR A 206 -6.87 -3.54 18.37
C THR A 206 -7.17 -5.00 18.05
N PRO A 207 -8.29 -5.62 18.51
CA PRO A 207 -8.58 -7.01 18.17
C PRO A 207 -8.73 -7.26 16.67
N VAL A 208 -9.30 -6.30 15.94
CA VAL A 208 -9.46 -6.42 14.47
C VAL A 208 -8.10 -6.37 13.76
N PHE A 209 -7.16 -5.58 14.25
CA PHE A 209 -5.79 -5.57 13.72
C PHE A 209 -5.01 -6.85 14.06
N GLU A 210 -5.26 -7.45 15.23
CA GLU A 210 -4.68 -8.74 15.60
C GLU A 210 -5.20 -9.86 14.68
N ASP A 211 -6.51 -9.94 14.47
CA ASP A 211 -7.15 -10.87 13.53
C ASP A 211 -6.62 -10.70 12.09
N LEU A 212 -6.49 -9.45 11.64
CA LEU A 212 -5.91 -9.14 10.32
C LEU A 212 -4.47 -9.62 10.20
N TYR A 213 -3.64 -9.36 11.21
CA TYR A 213 -2.23 -9.79 11.20
C TYR A 213 -2.10 -11.31 11.18
N GLU A 214 -2.95 -12.03 11.92
CA GLU A 214 -3.01 -13.49 11.88
C GLU A 214 -3.44 -14.01 10.50
N SER A 215 -4.46 -13.40 9.89
CA SER A 215 -4.91 -13.74 8.52
C SER A 215 -3.80 -13.54 7.48
N VAL A 216 -3.03 -12.46 7.60
CA VAL A 216 -1.88 -12.19 6.72
C VAL A 216 -0.79 -13.24 6.93
N THR A 217 -0.36 -13.47 8.16
CA THR A 217 0.78 -14.36 8.46
C THR A 217 0.46 -15.83 8.23
N SER A 218 -0.79 -16.25 8.36
CA SER A 218 -1.23 -17.60 7.99
C SER A 218 -1.24 -17.86 6.47
N GLY A 219 -1.16 -16.82 5.64
CA GLY A 219 -1.25 -16.91 4.19
C GLY A 219 -2.68 -16.93 3.64
N GLU A 220 -3.69 -16.74 4.48
CA GLU A 220 -5.10 -16.69 4.04
C GLU A 220 -5.36 -15.50 3.12
N GLU A 221 -4.81 -14.32 3.45
CA GLU A 221 -4.91 -13.14 2.60
C GLU A 221 -4.23 -13.32 1.24
N ALA A 222 -3.12 -14.08 1.20
CA ALA A 222 -2.46 -14.42 -0.04
C ALA A 222 -3.33 -15.36 -0.90
N ARG A 223 -3.96 -16.35 -0.27
CA ARG A 223 -4.89 -17.26 -0.95
C ARG A 223 -6.05 -16.51 -1.60
N ILE A 224 -6.70 -15.63 -0.83
CA ILE A 224 -7.83 -14.82 -1.31
C ILE A 224 -7.41 -13.93 -2.48
N THR A 225 -6.25 -13.26 -2.36
CA THR A 225 -5.72 -12.40 -3.41
C THR A 225 -5.46 -13.16 -4.71
N LEU A 226 -4.80 -14.32 -4.62
CA LEU A 226 -4.49 -15.14 -5.79
C LEU A 226 -5.74 -15.73 -6.45
N GLU A 227 -6.74 -16.13 -5.66
CA GLU A 227 -8.00 -16.64 -6.15
C GLU A 227 -8.79 -15.57 -6.90
N LYS A 228 -9.02 -14.41 -6.26
CA LYS A 228 -9.77 -13.31 -6.87
C LYS A 228 -9.08 -12.70 -8.09
N ASN A 229 -7.78 -12.41 -7.98
CA ASN A 229 -7.04 -11.74 -9.04
C ASN A 229 -6.60 -12.67 -10.16
N GLY A 230 -6.67 -13.98 -9.95
CA GLY A 230 -6.47 -15.01 -10.98
C GLY A 230 -7.74 -15.34 -11.76
N ASP A 231 -8.90 -14.82 -11.39
CA ASP A 231 -10.16 -15.02 -12.10
C ASP A 231 -10.10 -14.39 -13.50
N PRO A 232 -10.51 -15.09 -14.56
CA PRO A 232 -10.56 -14.51 -15.92
C PRO A 232 -11.41 -13.24 -16.02
N ASN A 233 -12.44 -13.09 -15.16
CA ASN A 233 -13.32 -11.93 -15.10
C ASN A 233 -12.88 -10.91 -14.04
N TYR A 234 -11.66 -11.01 -13.50
CA TYR A 234 -11.15 -10.17 -12.41
C TYR A 234 -11.46 -8.68 -12.60
N ARG A 235 -11.25 -8.15 -13.83
CA ARG A 235 -11.46 -6.71 -14.08
C ARG A 235 -12.93 -6.30 -13.98
N GLU A 236 -13.83 -7.11 -14.47
CA GLU A 236 -15.28 -6.89 -14.43
C GLU A 236 -15.77 -6.98 -12.97
N ASN A 237 -15.34 -8.01 -12.25
CA ASN A 237 -15.68 -8.19 -10.83
C ASN A 237 -15.18 -7.01 -9.98
N LEU A 238 -13.95 -6.54 -10.20
CA LEU A 238 -13.40 -5.37 -9.51
C LEU A 238 -14.17 -4.09 -9.85
N GLU A 239 -14.51 -3.87 -11.11
CA GLU A 239 -15.30 -2.69 -11.51
C GLU A 239 -16.67 -2.68 -10.85
N GLU A 240 -17.33 -3.82 -10.73
CA GLU A 240 -18.58 -3.98 -10.01
C GLU A 240 -18.43 -3.65 -8.51
N GLU A 241 -17.42 -4.23 -7.83
CA GLU A 241 -17.12 -3.91 -6.42
C GLU A 241 -16.83 -2.42 -6.22
N LEU A 242 -16.03 -1.80 -7.08
CA LEU A 242 -15.70 -0.37 -7.00
C LEU A 242 -16.89 0.53 -7.31
N SER A 243 -17.82 0.09 -8.17
CA SER A 243 -19.02 0.85 -8.50
C SER A 243 -19.94 1.05 -7.31
N VAL A 244 -20.01 0.07 -6.39
CA VAL A 244 -20.77 0.16 -5.14
C VAL A 244 -20.24 1.30 -4.28
N MET A 245 -18.92 1.39 -4.12
CA MET A 245 -18.28 2.47 -3.37
C MET A 245 -18.48 3.82 -4.08
N HIS A 246 -18.22 3.88 -5.39
CA HIS A 246 -18.36 5.11 -6.18
C HIS A 246 -19.78 5.70 -6.12
N ASN A 247 -20.80 4.85 -6.16
CA ASN A 247 -22.19 5.26 -6.14
C ASN A 247 -22.75 5.46 -4.72
N SER A 248 -21.98 5.25 -3.67
CA SER A 248 -22.42 5.51 -2.30
C SER A 248 -22.68 7.01 -2.07
N GLU A 249 -23.64 7.33 -1.19
CA GLU A 249 -23.98 8.72 -0.85
C GLU A 249 -22.74 9.49 -0.40
N MET A 250 -21.90 8.88 0.42
CA MET A 250 -20.68 9.49 0.94
C MET A 250 -19.74 9.96 -0.18
N TRP A 251 -19.43 9.08 -1.14
CA TRP A 251 -18.49 9.42 -2.22
C TRP A 251 -19.11 10.31 -3.29
N GLN A 252 -20.43 10.27 -3.49
CA GLN A 252 -21.15 11.25 -4.33
C GLN A 252 -21.14 12.64 -3.67
N ALA A 253 -21.37 12.75 -2.36
CA ALA A 253 -21.21 13.99 -1.61
C ALA A 253 -19.76 14.52 -1.72
N GLY A 254 -18.78 13.62 -1.63
CA GLY A 254 -17.38 13.95 -1.81
C GLY A 254 -17.05 14.49 -3.21
N ALA A 255 -17.63 13.94 -4.25
CA ALA A 255 -17.45 14.46 -5.61
C ALA A 255 -17.98 15.89 -5.73
N ALA A 256 -19.15 16.17 -5.15
CA ALA A 256 -19.73 17.51 -5.12
C ALA A 256 -18.85 18.49 -4.32
N VAL A 257 -18.40 18.12 -3.12
CA VAL A 257 -17.50 18.95 -2.29
C VAL A 257 -16.20 19.27 -3.03
N ARG A 258 -15.54 18.28 -3.62
CA ARG A 258 -14.27 18.50 -4.36
C ARG A 258 -14.47 19.40 -5.59
N SER A 259 -15.61 19.32 -6.26
CA SER A 259 -15.91 20.20 -7.43
C SER A 259 -16.05 21.67 -7.05
N LEU A 260 -16.38 21.96 -5.78
CA LEU A 260 -16.52 23.32 -5.25
C LEU A 260 -15.19 23.95 -4.78
N ARG A 261 -14.10 23.17 -4.75
CA ARG A 261 -12.78 23.73 -4.41
C ARG A 261 -12.32 24.71 -5.49
N PRO A 262 -11.79 25.90 -5.11
CA PRO A 262 -11.38 26.92 -6.07
C PRO A 262 -10.40 26.44 -7.14
N GLU A 263 -9.46 25.57 -6.77
CA GLU A 263 -8.48 24.98 -7.69
C GLU A 263 -9.10 24.11 -8.79
N ASN A 264 -10.35 23.67 -8.62
CA ASN A 264 -11.07 22.85 -9.58
C ASN A 264 -12.03 23.68 -10.49
N TRP A 265 -12.13 24.97 -10.24
CA TRP A 265 -12.91 25.86 -11.11
C TRP A 265 -12.13 26.11 -12.40
N LYS A 266 -12.55 25.43 -13.45
CA LYS A 266 -12.02 25.72 -14.80
C LYS A 266 -12.78 26.94 -15.32
N GLU A 267 -12.02 27.98 -15.72
CA GLU A 267 -12.54 29.09 -16.52
C GLU A 267 -13.10 28.62 -17.87
#